data_12c2b57f22bc9ddd742979b26c0d1ef5
#
_entry.id   12c2b57f22bc9ddd742979b26c0d1ef5
#
_cell.length_a   1.000
_cell.length_b   1.000
_cell.length_c   1.000
_cell.angle_alpha   90.00
_cell.angle_beta   90.00
_cell.angle_gamma   90.00
#
_symmetry.space_group_name_H-M   'P 1'
#
loop_
_entity.id
_entity.type
_entity.pdbx_description
1 polymer ?
#
loop_
_entity_poly.entity_id
_entity_poly.type
_entity_poly.pdbx_seq_one_letter_code
_entity_poly.pdbx_strand_id
1 'polypeptide(L)'
;RQSPAEGGFIGALHTAVNALDTDYVLLAEDDCMIWEHLRGETLENQLKRAVELLISGQADMVRLRHAWRGCTRYKAAYTYSYFYPVEQLATMWVHAEGLSEAPDWIKSIRRFFHPFRSKRSIGRCVYVEQNPHLRFPEYITKIDEGYIIDSEVFQWTNQPTLIARSRIRQILTGLAQAPGTIGKLPQDFE
;
A
#
# COMPACT_ATOMS: atom_id res chain seq x y z
N ARG A 1 3.38 -11.57 31.92
CA ARG A 1 2.71 -11.80 30.61
C ARG A 1 1.66 -10.70 30.46
N GLN A 2 1.88 -9.74 29.60
CA GLN A 2 0.84 -8.77 29.23
C GLN A 2 -0.31 -9.53 28.55
N SER A 3 -1.55 -9.22 28.92
CA SER A 3 -2.70 -9.84 28.27
C SER A 3 -2.82 -9.33 26.82
N PRO A 4 -3.38 -10.09 25.87
CA PRO A 4 -3.59 -9.63 24.49
C PRO A 4 -4.36 -8.30 24.42
N ALA A 5 -5.18 -7.99 25.40
CA ALA A 5 -5.91 -6.73 25.53
C ALA A 5 -5.00 -5.52 25.82
N GLU A 6 -3.81 -5.72 26.39
CA GLU A 6 -2.86 -4.64 26.70
C GLU A 6 -2.00 -4.24 25.50
N GLY A 7 -1.95 -5.09 24.46
CA GLY A 7 -1.17 -4.85 23.25
C GLY A 7 -1.88 -4.08 22.13
N GLY A 8 -3.15 -3.76 22.29
CA GLY A 8 -3.97 -3.17 21.22
C GLY A 8 -3.97 -4.03 19.95
N PHE A 9 -4.25 -3.40 18.80
CA PHE A 9 -4.28 -4.07 17.50
C PHE A 9 -2.96 -4.79 17.15
N ILE A 10 -1.82 -4.16 17.39
CA ILE A 10 -0.49 -4.76 17.10
C ILE A 10 -0.25 -6.01 17.95
N GLY A 11 -0.63 -6.00 19.23
CA GLY A 11 -0.49 -7.16 20.10
C GLY A 11 -1.41 -8.32 19.68
N ALA A 12 -2.64 -8.01 19.30
CA ALA A 12 -3.58 -9.01 18.79
C ALA A 12 -3.07 -9.62 17.47
N LEU A 13 -2.61 -8.80 16.53
CA LEU A 13 -2.05 -9.24 15.26
C LEU A 13 -0.79 -10.10 15.46
N HIS A 14 0.12 -9.68 16.36
CA HIS A 14 1.31 -10.46 16.71
C HIS A 14 0.95 -11.84 17.27
N THR A 15 -0.05 -11.91 18.16
CA THR A 15 -0.54 -13.17 18.72
C THR A 15 -1.13 -14.06 17.63
N ALA A 16 -1.98 -13.50 16.76
CA ALA A 16 -2.59 -14.23 15.66
C ALA A 16 -1.54 -14.79 14.69
N VAL A 17 -0.59 -13.96 14.25
CA VAL A 17 0.48 -14.39 13.31
C VAL A 17 1.38 -15.46 13.92
N ASN A 18 1.63 -15.42 15.24
CA ASN A 18 2.42 -16.46 15.91
C ASN A 18 1.67 -17.78 16.06
N ALA A 19 0.35 -17.76 16.13
CA ALA A 19 -0.48 -18.95 16.21
C ALA A 19 -0.65 -19.68 14.87
N LEU A 20 -0.35 -19.03 13.74
CA LEU A 20 -0.44 -19.64 12.42
C LEU A 20 0.74 -20.58 12.16
N ASP A 21 0.45 -21.68 11.47
CA ASP A 21 1.44 -22.64 10.99
C ASP A 21 1.47 -22.66 9.44
N THR A 22 1.67 -21.48 8.85
CA THR A 22 1.74 -21.28 7.40
C THR A 22 2.92 -20.40 7.06
N ASP A 23 3.48 -20.54 5.86
CA ASP A 23 4.61 -19.73 5.40
C ASP A 23 4.19 -18.32 5.00
N TYR A 24 2.94 -18.15 4.58
CA TYR A 24 2.37 -16.88 4.12
C TYR A 24 1.11 -16.55 4.89
N VAL A 25 0.88 -15.25 5.07
CA VAL A 25 -0.29 -14.71 5.76
C VAL A 25 -0.99 -13.72 4.84
N LEU A 26 -2.29 -13.90 4.65
CA LEU A 26 -3.15 -12.91 4.03
C LEU A 26 -3.78 -12.06 5.15
N LEU A 27 -3.40 -10.79 5.18
CA LEU A 27 -4.03 -9.79 6.03
C LEU A 27 -5.19 -9.17 5.26
N ALA A 28 -6.38 -9.23 5.81
CA ALA A 28 -7.57 -8.60 5.23
C ALA A 28 -8.46 -8.08 6.37
N GLU A 29 -9.12 -6.95 6.15
CA GLU A 29 -10.15 -6.44 7.05
C GLU A 29 -11.51 -7.09 6.70
N ASP A 30 -12.43 -7.04 7.64
CA ASP A 30 -13.77 -7.66 7.52
C ASP A 30 -14.67 -6.95 6.49
N ASP A 31 -14.36 -5.72 6.12
CA ASP A 31 -15.01 -4.96 5.05
C ASP A 31 -14.39 -5.19 3.66
N CYS A 32 -13.37 -6.05 3.55
CA CYS A 32 -12.77 -6.40 2.29
C CYS A 32 -13.65 -7.38 1.50
N MET A 33 -14.17 -6.94 0.36
CA MET A 33 -14.86 -7.82 -0.58
C MET A 33 -13.87 -8.48 -1.53
N ILE A 34 -13.92 -9.81 -1.59
CA ILE A 34 -13.22 -10.59 -2.61
C ILE A 34 -14.09 -10.61 -3.86
N TRP A 35 -13.57 -10.03 -4.94
CA TRP A 35 -14.22 -10.07 -6.26
C TRP A 35 -13.54 -11.12 -7.13
N GLU A 36 -14.17 -12.27 -7.22
CA GLU A 36 -13.82 -13.27 -8.23
C GLU A 36 -14.23 -12.74 -9.62
N HIS A 37 -13.47 -13.12 -10.63
CA HIS A 37 -13.76 -12.81 -12.05
C HIS A 37 -13.48 -11.38 -12.53
N LEU A 38 -12.76 -10.57 -11.78
CA LEU A 38 -12.18 -9.37 -12.37
C LEU A 38 -11.15 -9.78 -13.44
N ARG A 39 -11.46 -9.49 -14.69
CA ARG A 39 -10.68 -9.86 -15.88
C ARG A 39 -10.62 -11.36 -16.21
N GLY A 40 -11.57 -12.16 -15.74
CA GLY A 40 -11.63 -13.59 -16.03
C GLY A 40 -10.61 -14.43 -15.25
N GLU A 41 -9.97 -13.86 -14.25
CA GLU A 41 -9.02 -14.56 -13.42
C GLU A 41 -9.62 -14.95 -12.07
N THR A 42 -9.35 -16.17 -11.62
CA THR A 42 -9.79 -16.66 -10.31
C THR A 42 -8.91 -16.09 -9.18
N LEU A 43 -9.48 -15.96 -7.99
CA LEU A 43 -8.73 -15.59 -6.78
C LEU A 43 -7.54 -16.53 -6.56
N GLU A 44 -7.71 -17.83 -6.83
CA GLU A 44 -6.65 -18.83 -6.69
C GLU A 44 -5.43 -18.50 -7.56
N ASN A 45 -5.64 -18.11 -8.82
CA ASN A 45 -4.55 -17.74 -9.71
C ASN A 45 -3.86 -16.47 -9.26
N GLN A 46 -4.60 -15.48 -8.77
CA GLN A 46 -4.03 -14.25 -8.22
C GLN A 46 -3.18 -14.53 -6.98
N LEU A 47 -3.64 -15.40 -6.08
CA LEU A 47 -2.88 -15.81 -4.90
C LEU A 47 -1.64 -16.61 -5.26
N LYS A 48 -1.71 -17.53 -6.23
CA LYS A 48 -0.55 -18.28 -6.72
C LYS A 48 0.54 -17.35 -7.24
N ARG A 49 0.19 -16.39 -8.08
CA ARG A 49 1.16 -15.40 -8.59
C ARG A 49 1.72 -14.51 -7.49
N ALA A 50 0.89 -14.10 -6.56
CA ALA A 50 1.36 -13.33 -5.41
C ALA A 50 2.38 -14.11 -4.59
N VAL A 51 2.15 -15.40 -4.35
CA VAL A 51 3.11 -16.30 -3.69
C VAL A 51 4.39 -16.45 -4.51
N GLU A 52 4.30 -16.61 -5.83
CA GLU A 52 5.47 -16.72 -6.72
C GLU A 52 6.36 -15.47 -6.65
N LEU A 53 5.77 -14.27 -6.60
CA LEU A 53 6.53 -13.02 -6.41
C LEU A 53 7.26 -12.97 -5.06
N LEU A 54 6.65 -13.52 -4.00
CA LEU A 54 7.27 -13.62 -2.68
C LEU A 54 8.38 -14.67 -2.64
N ILE A 55 8.16 -15.85 -3.24
CA ILE A 55 9.15 -16.94 -3.32
C ILE A 55 10.37 -16.52 -4.13
N SER A 56 10.16 -15.84 -5.26
CA SER A 56 11.25 -15.37 -6.13
C SER A 56 12.03 -14.20 -5.53
N GLY A 57 11.58 -13.64 -4.40
CA GLY A 57 12.21 -12.47 -3.77
C GLY A 57 12.03 -11.18 -4.57
N GLN A 58 11.14 -11.16 -5.56
CA GLN A 58 10.83 -9.94 -6.31
C GLN A 58 10.00 -8.93 -5.50
N ALA A 59 9.26 -9.42 -4.50
CA ALA A 59 8.50 -8.58 -3.59
C ALA A 59 8.60 -9.09 -2.15
N ASP A 60 8.60 -8.20 -1.17
CA ASP A 60 8.49 -8.52 0.25
C ASP A 60 7.02 -8.69 0.69
N MET A 61 6.11 -8.03 0.00
CA MET A 61 4.66 -8.14 0.19
C MET A 61 3.92 -7.92 -1.13
N VAL A 62 2.76 -8.51 -1.27
CA VAL A 62 1.88 -8.31 -2.42
C VAL A 62 0.54 -7.80 -1.95
N ARG A 63 0.16 -6.63 -2.43
CA ARG A 63 -1.15 -6.04 -2.15
C ARG A 63 -2.15 -6.51 -3.19
N LEU A 64 -3.18 -7.22 -2.73
CA LEU A 64 -4.26 -7.75 -3.55
C LEU A 64 -5.37 -6.70 -3.70
N ARG A 65 -5.01 -5.53 -4.20
CA ARG A 65 -5.96 -4.45 -4.41
C ARG A 65 -6.15 -4.16 -5.87
N HIS A 66 -7.40 -4.15 -6.29
CA HIS A 66 -7.73 -3.69 -7.61
C HIS A 66 -7.66 -2.17 -7.71
N ALA A 67 -6.84 -1.66 -8.64
CA ALA A 67 -6.65 -0.23 -8.84
C ALA A 67 -7.95 0.53 -9.22
N TRP A 68 -8.94 -0.18 -9.74
CA TRP A 68 -10.14 0.40 -10.38
C TRP A 68 -11.31 0.68 -9.43
N ARG A 69 -11.35 0.07 -8.23
CA ARG A 69 -12.49 0.21 -7.31
C ARG A 69 -12.02 0.26 -5.87
N GLY A 70 -12.24 1.38 -5.23
CA GLY A 70 -12.02 1.56 -3.80
C GLY A 70 -12.35 2.98 -3.40
N CYS A 71 -13.00 3.15 -2.26
CA CYS A 71 -13.35 4.45 -1.68
C CYS A 71 -12.13 5.33 -1.39
N THR A 72 -10.94 4.75 -1.29
CA THR A 72 -9.66 5.47 -1.07
C THR A 72 -9.07 6.09 -2.34
N ARG A 73 -9.73 5.92 -3.50
CA ARG A 73 -9.26 6.47 -4.77
C ARG A 73 -9.07 7.98 -4.73
N TYR A 74 -10.06 8.68 -4.22
CA TYR A 74 -10.03 10.15 -4.12
C TYR A 74 -8.91 10.62 -3.19
N LYS A 75 -8.74 9.97 -2.03
CA LYS A 75 -7.66 10.32 -1.10
C LYS A 75 -6.29 10.09 -1.73
N ALA A 76 -6.09 8.98 -2.44
CA ALA A 76 -4.83 8.70 -3.14
C ALA A 76 -4.55 9.74 -4.23
N ALA A 77 -5.55 10.06 -5.05
CA ALA A 77 -5.45 11.06 -6.11
C ALA A 77 -5.17 12.45 -5.55
N TYR A 78 -5.91 12.87 -4.53
CA TYR A 78 -5.69 14.16 -3.88
C TYR A 78 -4.29 14.25 -3.27
N THR A 79 -3.87 13.25 -2.50
CA THR A 79 -2.56 13.28 -1.83
C THR A 79 -1.42 13.31 -2.83
N TYR A 80 -1.53 12.56 -3.94
CA TYR A 80 -0.54 12.59 -4.99
C TYR A 80 -0.52 13.94 -5.72
N SER A 81 -1.68 14.40 -6.20
CA SER A 81 -1.79 15.67 -6.95
C SER A 81 -1.53 16.91 -6.09
N TYR A 82 -1.54 16.77 -4.76
CA TYR A 82 -1.15 17.83 -3.84
C TYR A 82 0.34 18.22 -4.01
N PHE A 83 1.17 17.24 -4.36
CA PHE A 83 2.61 17.43 -4.56
C PHE A 83 3.03 17.39 -6.02
N TYR A 84 2.35 16.60 -6.85
CA TYR A 84 2.76 16.34 -8.23
C TYR A 84 1.68 16.73 -9.23
N PRO A 85 2.04 17.35 -10.37
CA PRO A 85 1.10 17.55 -11.45
C PRO A 85 0.67 16.19 -12.02
N VAL A 86 -0.56 16.12 -12.49
CA VAL A 86 -1.12 14.94 -13.14
C VAL A 86 -1.21 15.18 -14.62
N GLU A 87 -0.46 14.41 -15.42
CA GLU A 87 -0.26 14.70 -16.84
C GLU A 87 -1.32 14.08 -17.76
N GLN A 88 -2.03 13.05 -17.28
CA GLN A 88 -2.89 12.25 -18.16
C GLN A 88 -4.33 12.17 -17.63
N LEU A 89 -4.93 13.32 -17.35
CA LEU A 89 -6.31 13.39 -16.82
C LEU A 89 -7.34 12.73 -17.72
N ALA A 90 -7.20 12.85 -19.04
CA ALA A 90 -8.19 12.32 -19.98
C ALA A 90 -8.26 10.77 -20.00
N THR A 91 -7.21 10.10 -19.60
CA THR A 91 -7.12 8.63 -19.55
C THR A 91 -7.32 8.07 -18.14
N MET A 92 -7.51 8.95 -17.17
CA MET A 92 -7.70 8.57 -15.79
C MET A 92 -9.14 8.22 -15.50
N TRP A 93 -9.27 7.16 -14.75
CA TRP A 93 -10.53 6.75 -14.16
C TRP A 93 -10.83 7.47 -12.82
N VAL A 94 -10.08 8.52 -12.51
CA VAL A 94 -10.31 9.43 -11.38
C VAL A 94 -10.97 10.69 -11.90
N HIS A 95 -12.14 11.06 -11.35
CA HIS A 95 -12.77 12.34 -11.65
C HIS A 95 -11.88 13.50 -11.17
N ALA A 96 -11.87 14.59 -11.95
CA ALA A 96 -11.09 15.80 -11.65
C ALA A 96 -11.34 16.37 -10.25
N GLU A 97 -12.53 16.19 -9.72
CA GLU A 97 -12.94 16.58 -8.36
C GLU A 97 -12.08 15.98 -7.23
N GLY A 98 -11.41 14.86 -7.51
CA GLY A 98 -10.52 14.22 -6.55
C GLY A 98 -9.07 14.71 -6.61
N LEU A 99 -8.76 15.73 -7.39
CA LEU A 99 -7.40 16.22 -7.60
C LEU A 99 -7.18 17.60 -6.95
N SER A 100 -5.94 17.89 -6.60
CA SER A 100 -5.56 19.22 -6.11
C SER A 100 -5.49 20.21 -7.28
N GLU A 101 -6.27 21.27 -7.21
CA GLU A 101 -6.31 22.36 -8.21
C GLU A 101 -5.13 23.34 -8.08
N ALA A 102 -4.23 23.13 -7.10
CA ALA A 102 -3.13 24.02 -6.87
C ALA A 102 -2.21 24.10 -8.12
N PRO A 103 -1.74 25.29 -8.49
CA PRO A 103 -0.77 25.49 -9.57
C PRO A 103 0.53 24.70 -9.32
N ASP A 104 1.21 24.31 -10.39
CA ASP A 104 2.41 23.46 -10.31
C ASP A 104 3.58 24.10 -9.54
N TRP A 105 3.70 25.41 -9.58
CA TRP A 105 4.70 26.12 -8.79
C TRP A 105 4.44 25.99 -7.28
N ILE A 106 3.17 26.00 -6.84
CA ILE A 106 2.82 25.72 -5.43
C ILE A 106 3.15 24.27 -5.07
N LYS A 107 2.86 23.32 -5.97
CA LYS A 107 3.20 21.91 -5.75
C LYS A 107 4.72 21.73 -5.61
N SER A 108 5.51 22.49 -6.39
CA SER A 108 6.97 22.48 -6.29
C SER A 108 7.47 23.02 -4.95
N ILE A 109 6.89 24.12 -4.47
CA ILE A 109 7.17 24.67 -3.14
C ILE A 109 6.83 23.65 -2.04
N ARG A 110 5.67 23.00 -2.14
CA ARG A 110 5.26 21.97 -1.19
C ARG A 110 6.24 20.80 -1.13
N ARG A 111 6.76 20.33 -2.29
CA ARG A 111 7.79 19.29 -2.34
C ARG A 111 9.06 19.72 -1.61
N PHE A 112 9.47 20.95 -1.80
CA PHE A 112 10.66 21.50 -1.15
C PHE A 112 10.52 21.54 0.38
N PHE A 113 9.39 22.02 0.90
CA PHE A 113 9.16 22.12 2.35
C PHE A 113 8.74 20.81 3.02
N HIS A 114 8.19 19.85 2.25
CA HIS A 114 7.73 18.57 2.78
C HIS A 114 8.29 17.37 2.00
N PRO A 115 9.62 17.20 1.96
CA PRO A 115 10.28 16.19 1.11
C PRO A 115 9.85 14.76 1.45
N PHE A 116 9.73 14.42 2.73
CA PHE A 116 9.30 13.07 3.15
C PHE A 116 7.85 12.75 2.76
N ARG A 117 6.94 13.71 2.91
CA ARG A 117 5.54 13.52 2.52
C ARG A 117 5.39 13.42 1.00
N SER A 118 6.11 14.26 0.27
CA SER A 118 6.09 14.19 -1.19
C SER A 118 6.65 12.87 -1.70
N LYS A 119 7.78 12.39 -1.15
CA LYS A 119 8.34 11.08 -1.50
C LYS A 119 7.35 9.95 -1.26
N ARG A 120 6.73 9.91 -0.09
CA ARG A 120 5.70 8.91 0.23
C ARG A 120 4.45 8.98 -0.66
N SER A 121 4.16 10.12 -1.27
CA SER A 121 3.02 10.25 -2.19
C SER A 121 3.28 9.63 -3.57
N ILE A 122 4.54 9.39 -3.94
CA ILE A 122 4.93 8.78 -5.23
C ILE A 122 4.26 7.41 -5.41
N GLY A 123 4.28 6.55 -4.39
CA GLY A 123 3.66 5.23 -4.49
C GLY A 123 2.14 5.25 -4.76
N ARG A 124 1.50 6.40 -4.55
CA ARG A 124 0.06 6.58 -4.86
C ARG A 124 -0.19 6.86 -6.34
N CYS A 125 0.85 7.23 -7.11
CA CYS A 125 0.68 7.53 -8.54
C CYS A 125 0.19 6.33 -9.34
N VAL A 126 0.45 5.09 -8.90
CA VAL A 126 -0.07 3.86 -9.53
C VAL A 126 -1.59 3.79 -9.60
N TYR A 127 -2.28 4.56 -8.76
CA TYR A 127 -3.74 4.68 -8.75
C TYR A 127 -4.25 5.86 -9.58
N VAL A 128 -3.36 6.69 -10.06
CA VAL A 128 -3.68 7.99 -10.66
C VAL A 128 -3.12 8.10 -12.07
N GLU A 129 -1.92 7.63 -12.33
CA GLU A 129 -1.23 7.74 -13.61
C GLU A 129 -1.27 6.43 -14.41
N GLN A 130 -1.33 6.55 -15.71
CA GLN A 130 -1.39 5.40 -16.61
C GLN A 130 -0.05 4.66 -16.71
N ASN A 131 1.05 5.41 -16.68
CA ASN A 131 2.41 4.88 -16.80
C ASN A 131 3.34 5.40 -15.69
N PRO A 132 3.04 5.10 -14.41
CA PRO A 132 3.78 5.61 -13.28
C PRO A 132 5.26 5.20 -13.28
N HIS A 133 5.59 4.04 -13.85
CA HIS A 133 6.95 3.53 -14.00
C HIS A 133 7.81 4.35 -14.97
N LEU A 134 7.21 5.04 -15.92
CA LEU A 134 7.97 5.95 -16.81
C LEU A 134 8.30 7.28 -16.12
N ARG A 135 7.48 7.66 -15.16
CA ARG A 135 7.67 8.91 -14.40
C ARG A 135 8.60 8.75 -13.22
N PHE A 136 8.56 7.60 -12.54
CA PHE A 136 9.38 7.31 -11.37
C PHE A 136 10.07 5.95 -11.52
N PRO A 137 10.94 5.79 -12.54
CA PRO A 137 11.59 4.51 -12.83
C PRO A 137 12.50 4.03 -11.70
N GLU A 138 13.00 4.95 -10.87
CA GLU A 138 13.82 4.65 -9.70
C GLU A 138 13.05 3.98 -8.54
N TYR A 139 11.72 4.12 -8.51
CA TYR A 139 10.87 3.59 -7.43
C TYR A 139 9.81 2.61 -7.90
N ILE A 140 9.50 2.60 -9.20
CA ILE A 140 8.38 1.83 -9.73
C ILE A 140 8.83 1.06 -10.96
N THR A 141 8.74 -0.25 -10.87
CA THR A 141 8.99 -1.16 -11.99
C THR A 141 7.68 -1.78 -12.46
N LYS A 142 7.42 -1.76 -13.75
CA LYS A 142 6.28 -2.45 -14.32
C LYS A 142 6.56 -3.94 -14.43
N ILE A 143 5.60 -4.74 -14.01
CA ILE A 143 5.53 -6.19 -14.28
C ILE A 143 4.24 -6.46 -15.06
N ASP A 144 4.06 -7.69 -15.57
CA ASP A 144 2.98 -8.03 -16.52
C ASP A 144 1.59 -7.53 -16.08
N GLU A 145 1.25 -7.63 -14.81
CA GLU A 145 -0.08 -7.31 -14.31
C GLU A 145 -0.13 -6.24 -13.21
N GLY A 146 1.00 -5.62 -12.94
CA GLY A 146 1.06 -4.66 -11.83
C GLY A 146 2.34 -3.86 -11.79
N TYR A 147 2.68 -3.46 -10.59
CA TYR A 147 3.87 -2.67 -10.32
C TYR A 147 4.59 -3.19 -9.07
N ILE A 148 5.90 -3.30 -9.15
CA ILE A 148 6.77 -3.39 -7.98
C ILE A 148 7.10 -1.96 -7.57
N ILE A 149 6.85 -1.65 -6.30
CA ILE A 149 7.02 -0.30 -5.76
C ILE A 149 7.99 -0.39 -4.58
N ASP A 150 8.99 0.49 -4.60
CA ASP A 150 9.93 0.57 -3.49
C ASP A 150 9.22 0.95 -2.18
N SER A 151 9.58 0.28 -1.10
CA SER A 151 9.03 0.50 0.23
C SER A 151 9.24 1.92 0.77
N GLU A 152 10.28 2.63 0.29
CA GLU A 152 10.54 4.01 0.67
C GLU A 152 9.44 5.00 0.24
N VAL A 153 8.76 4.69 -0.86
CA VAL A 153 7.69 5.55 -1.41
C VAL A 153 6.30 4.99 -1.17
N PHE A 154 6.22 3.80 -0.59
CA PHE A 154 4.96 3.09 -0.40
C PHE A 154 4.49 3.18 1.05
N GLN A 155 3.23 3.58 1.24
CA GLN A 155 2.61 3.59 2.56
C GLN A 155 1.91 2.28 2.87
N TRP A 156 2.07 1.80 4.10
CA TRP A 156 1.21 0.75 4.62
C TRP A 156 -0.24 1.25 4.65
N THR A 157 -1.16 0.41 4.21
CA THR A 157 -2.59 0.64 4.38
C THR A 157 -3.24 -0.70 4.72
N ASN A 158 -4.41 -0.66 5.35
CA ASN A 158 -5.21 -1.82 5.75
C ASN A 158 -5.85 -2.54 4.53
N GLN A 159 -5.19 -2.62 3.41
CA GLN A 159 -5.69 -3.31 2.22
C GLN A 159 -5.28 -4.79 2.26
N PRO A 160 -6.03 -5.69 1.61
CA PRO A 160 -5.66 -7.09 1.53
C PRO A 160 -4.22 -7.25 1.06
N THR A 161 -3.39 -7.83 1.91
CA THR A 161 -1.94 -7.93 1.69
C THR A 161 -1.48 -9.33 2.00
N LEU A 162 -0.84 -9.98 1.03
CA LEU A 162 -0.13 -11.23 1.21
C LEU A 162 1.33 -10.96 1.56
N ILE A 163 1.83 -11.58 2.62
CA ILE A 163 3.19 -11.37 3.13
C ILE A 163 3.75 -12.67 3.71
N ALA A 164 5.06 -12.88 3.62
CA ALA A 164 5.70 -13.99 4.31
C ALA A 164 5.54 -13.86 5.83
N ARG A 165 5.15 -14.96 6.51
CA ARG A 165 4.95 -14.97 7.97
C ARG A 165 6.20 -14.52 8.74
N SER A 166 7.36 -14.95 8.30
CA SER A 166 8.64 -14.52 8.88
C SER A 166 8.81 -13.00 8.82
N ARG A 167 8.45 -12.40 7.70
CA ARG A 167 8.59 -10.95 7.48
C ARG A 167 7.62 -10.15 8.34
N ILE A 168 6.35 -10.54 8.40
CA ILE A 168 5.38 -9.84 9.26
C ILE A 168 5.74 -9.98 10.74
N ARG A 169 6.23 -11.13 11.19
CA ARG A 169 6.72 -11.30 12.57
C ARG A 169 7.87 -10.34 12.88
N GLN A 170 8.82 -10.19 11.98
CA GLN A 170 9.94 -9.25 12.12
C GLN A 170 9.44 -7.81 12.26
N ILE A 171 8.51 -7.39 11.40
CA ILE A 171 7.90 -6.05 11.44
C ILE A 171 7.18 -5.82 12.77
N LEU A 172 6.32 -6.75 13.19
CA LEU A 172 5.56 -6.62 14.43
C LEU A 172 6.45 -6.62 15.67
N THR A 173 7.52 -7.40 15.68
CA THR A 173 8.50 -7.40 16.77
C THR A 173 9.23 -6.05 16.84
N GLY A 174 9.64 -5.50 15.70
CA GLY A 174 10.26 -4.17 15.63
C GLY A 174 9.32 -3.06 16.11
N LEU A 175 8.06 -3.10 15.71
CA LEU A 175 7.04 -2.15 16.18
C LEU A 175 6.77 -2.26 17.67
N ALA A 176 6.71 -3.47 18.22
CA ALA A 176 6.51 -3.67 19.66
C ALA A 176 7.66 -3.15 20.53
N GLN A 177 8.87 -3.06 19.97
CA GLN A 177 10.07 -2.56 20.65
C GLN A 177 10.27 -1.05 20.49
N ALA A 178 9.57 -0.42 19.54
CA ALA A 178 9.73 1.02 19.29
C ALA A 178 9.04 1.85 20.38
N PRO A 179 9.75 2.81 21.03
CA PRO A 179 9.17 3.64 22.07
C PRO A 179 7.97 4.45 21.56
N GLY A 180 6.85 4.38 22.26
CA GLY A 180 5.65 5.17 21.95
C GLY A 180 4.72 4.63 20.87
N THR A 181 4.96 3.43 20.33
CA THR A 181 4.12 2.80 19.31
C THR A 181 3.02 1.90 19.86
N ILE A 182 3.05 1.61 21.16
CA ILE A 182 2.02 0.76 21.79
C ILE A 182 0.67 1.50 21.74
N GLY A 183 -0.28 0.91 21.05
CA GLY A 183 -1.67 1.42 20.96
C GLY A 183 -1.95 2.40 19.82
N LYS A 184 -0.97 2.76 19.00
CA LYS A 184 -1.24 3.55 17.78
C LYS A 184 -1.40 2.64 16.55
N LEU A 185 -2.49 2.84 15.84
CA LEU A 185 -2.68 2.20 14.53
C LEU A 185 -1.74 2.83 13.50
N PRO A 186 -1.29 2.08 12.47
CA PRO A 186 -0.48 2.65 11.39
C PRO A 186 -1.10 3.88 10.71
N GLN A 187 -2.42 4.00 10.73
CA GLN A 187 -3.16 5.15 10.23
C GLN A 187 -3.04 6.41 11.11
N ASP A 188 -2.58 6.28 12.36
CA ASP A 188 -2.37 7.41 13.27
C ASP A 188 -1.03 8.13 13.00
N PHE A 189 -0.27 7.64 12.01
CA PHE A 189 0.97 8.25 11.52
C PHE A 189 0.78 9.02 10.20
N GLU A 190 -0.47 9.32 9.80
CA GLU A 190 -0.79 10.16 8.63
C GLU A 190 -0.65 11.66 8.90
#